data_470c474be9e65afb1739612b269779d4
#
_entry.id   470c474be9e65afb1739612b269779d4
#
_cell.length_a   1.000
_cell.length_b   1.000
_cell.length_c   1.000
_cell.angle_alpha   90.00
_cell.angle_beta   90.00
_cell.angle_gamma   90.00
#
_symmetry.space_group_name_H-M   'P 1'
#
loop_
_entity.id
_entity.type
_entity.pdbx_description
1 polymer ?
#
loop_
_entity_poly.entity_id
_entity_poly.type
_entity_poly.pdbx_seq_one_letter_code
_entity_poly.pdbx_strand_id
1 'polypeptide(L)'
;HSANRDETVFPDPDAFKVDRPNLKSQIAFGQGVHHCLGAPLARQELMVGFKVILERMTNFGLPKGQEELEFLPSLLLHPPAKLSITFDKRQPA
;
A
#
# COMPACT_ATOMS: atom_id res chain seq x y z
N HIS A 1 7.15 -4.84 9.26
CA HIS A 1 7.38 -4.69 7.81
C HIS A 1 8.03 -5.95 7.21
N SER A 2 9.16 -6.42 7.76
CA SER A 2 9.90 -7.58 7.24
C SER A 2 9.08 -8.88 7.22
N ALA A 3 8.24 -9.13 8.21
CA ALA A 3 7.42 -10.33 8.27
C ALA A 3 6.46 -10.51 7.08
N ASN A 4 5.96 -9.42 6.50
CA ASN A 4 5.14 -9.47 5.30
C ASN A 4 5.97 -9.62 4.00
N ARG A 5 7.29 -9.72 4.12
CA ARG A 5 8.24 -9.97 3.05
C ARG A 5 9.08 -11.24 3.31
N ASP A 6 8.64 -12.09 4.22
CA ASP A 6 9.26 -13.38 4.48
C ASP A 6 9.01 -14.32 3.30
N GLU A 7 10.08 -14.70 2.61
CA GLU A 7 10.02 -15.54 1.40
C GLU A 7 9.47 -16.95 1.68
N THR A 8 9.59 -17.42 2.93
CA THR A 8 9.05 -18.72 3.34
C THR A 8 7.53 -18.71 3.41
N VAL A 9 6.93 -17.52 3.63
CA VAL A 9 5.48 -17.31 3.69
C VAL A 9 4.97 -16.71 2.39
N PHE A 10 5.68 -15.74 1.83
CA PHE A 10 5.29 -15.00 0.63
C PHE A 10 6.32 -15.18 -0.49
N PRO A 11 6.23 -16.23 -1.30
CA PRO A 11 7.13 -16.42 -2.43
C PRO A 11 7.17 -15.17 -3.32
N ASP A 12 8.38 -14.74 -3.70
CA ASP A 12 8.59 -13.53 -4.50
C ASP A 12 7.96 -12.28 -3.83
N PRO A 13 8.42 -11.92 -2.60
CA PRO A 13 7.74 -10.95 -1.75
C PRO A 13 7.80 -9.51 -2.30
N ASP A 14 8.75 -9.21 -3.17
CA ASP A 14 8.89 -7.90 -3.79
C ASP A 14 7.95 -7.68 -4.97
N ALA A 15 7.40 -8.75 -5.54
CA ALA A 15 6.43 -8.64 -6.60
C ALA A 15 5.05 -8.22 -6.08
N PHE A 16 4.48 -7.19 -6.68
CA PHE A 16 3.10 -6.79 -6.41
C PHE A 16 2.11 -7.75 -7.11
N LYS A 17 1.50 -8.65 -6.32
CA LYS A 17 0.54 -9.66 -6.79
C LYS A 17 -0.76 -9.55 -5.99
N VAL A 18 -1.85 -9.23 -6.65
CA VAL A 18 -3.18 -9.07 -6.02
C VAL A 18 -3.89 -10.40 -5.77
N ASP A 19 -3.46 -11.46 -6.42
CA ASP A 19 -4.05 -12.79 -6.43
C ASP A 19 -3.26 -13.83 -5.62
N ARG A 20 -2.43 -13.37 -4.67
CA ARG A 20 -1.68 -14.31 -3.80
C ARG A 20 -2.63 -15.19 -3.02
N PRO A 21 -2.41 -16.53 -3.01
CA PRO A 21 -3.29 -17.46 -2.30
C PRO A 21 -3.25 -17.28 -0.77
N ASN A 22 -2.18 -16.68 -0.26
CA ASN A 22 -1.91 -16.50 1.16
C ASN A 22 -2.03 -15.06 1.66
N LEU A 23 -2.81 -14.20 0.99
CA LEU A 23 -3.05 -12.81 1.41
C LEU A 23 -3.53 -12.67 2.86
N LYS A 24 -4.23 -13.69 3.37
CA LYS A 24 -4.73 -13.71 4.76
C LYS A 24 -3.63 -13.88 5.81
N SER A 25 -2.44 -14.33 5.40
CA SER A 25 -1.30 -14.52 6.30
C SER A 25 -0.56 -13.21 6.60
N GLN A 26 -0.92 -12.11 5.94
CA GLN A 26 -0.31 -10.81 6.21
C GLN A 26 -0.65 -10.30 7.62
N ILE A 27 0.31 -9.66 8.26
CA ILE A 27 0.20 -9.12 9.62
C ILE A 27 0.42 -7.60 9.69
N ALA A 28 0.04 -6.87 8.65
CA ALA A 28 0.18 -5.41 8.61
C ALA A 28 -0.60 -4.71 9.73
N PHE A 29 -1.70 -5.31 10.18
CA PHE A 29 -2.51 -4.83 11.31
C PHE A 29 -2.22 -5.55 12.62
N GLY A 30 -1.11 -6.27 12.71
CA GLY A 30 -0.80 -7.13 13.84
C GLY A 30 -1.65 -8.40 13.86
N GLN A 31 -1.53 -9.16 14.95
CA GLN A 31 -2.25 -10.42 15.14
C GLN A 31 -2.51 -10.68 16.64
N GLY A 32 -3.45 -11.57 16.94
CA GLY A 32 -3.80 -11.95 18.31
C GLY A 32 -4.57 -10.85 19.04
N VAL A 33 -4.38 -10.79 20.36
CA VAL A 33 -5.14 -9.88 21.26
C VAL A 33 -4.85 -8.40 21.00
N HIS A 34 -3.73 -8.08 20.36
CA HIS A 34 -3.35 -6.72 19.98
C HIS A 34 -3.60 -6.42 18.50
N HIS A 35 -4.40 -7.22 17.80
CA HIS A 35 -4.81 -6.88 16.44
C HIS A 35 -5.40 -5.46 16.40
N CYS A 36 -5.02 -4.70 15.39
CA CYS A 36 -5.40 -3.29 15.27
C CYS A 36 -6.93 -3.12 15.31
N LEU A 37 -7.41 -2.39 16.31
CA LEU A 37 -8.85 -2.08 16.46
C LEU A 37 -9.39 -1.31 15.27
N GLY A 38 -8.57 -0.44 14.66
CA GLY A 38 -8.92 0.38 13.51
C GLY A 38 -8.82 -0.32 12.15
N ALA A 39 -8.43 -1.60 12.09
CA ALA A 39 -8.25 -2.31 10.82
C ALA A 39 -9.49 -2.33 9.92
N PRO A 40 -10.73 -2.53 10.42
CA PRO A 40 -11.93 -2.47 9.60
C PRO A 40 -12.14 -1.07 8.99
N LEU A 41 -11.95 -0.03 9.79
CA LEU A 41 -12.08 1.37 9.33
C LEU A 41 -11.02 1.69 8.27
N ALA A 42 -9.76 1.38 8.55
CA ALA A 42 -8.67 1.63 7.60
C ALA A 42 -8.91 0.93 6.24
N ARG A 43 -9.41 -0.30 6.25
CA ARG A 43 -9.77 -1.02 5.01
C ARG A 43 -10.91 -0.34 4.26
N GLN A 44 -11.91 0.14 4.99
CA GLN A 44 -13.04 0.87 4.39
C GLN A 44 -12.57 2.19 3.77
N GLU A 45 -11.74 2.95 4.47
CA GLU A 45 -11.15 4.20 3.96
C GLU A 45 -10.32 3.96 2.70
N LEU A 46 -9.48 2.92 2.69
CA LEU A 46 -8.69 2.55 1.52
C LEU A 46 -9.59 2.17 0.33
N MET A 47 -10.63 1.36 0.55
CA MET A 47 -11.56 0.98 -0.53
C MET A 47 -12.26 2.19 -1.14
N VAL A 48 -12.80 3.07 -0.30
CA VAL A 48 -13.50 4.29 -0.77
C VAL A 48 -12.52 5.24 -1.43
N GLY A 49 -11.36 5.47 -0.81
CA GLY A 49 -10.32 6.36 -1.34
C GLY A 49 -9.82 5.93 -2.71
N PHE A 50 -9.44 4.66 -2.86
CA PHE A 50 -8.97 4.14 -4.16
C PHE A 50 -10.09 4.14 -5.21
N LYS A 51 -11.32 3.83 -4.84
CA LYS A 51 -12.46 3.92 -5.76
C LYS A 51 -12.58 5.33 -6.33
N VAL A 52 -12.62 6.35 -5.46
CA VAL A 52 -12.74 7.75 -5.88
C VAL A 52 -11.52 8.21 -6.72
N ILE A 53 -10.31 7.81 -6.32
CA ILE A 53 -9.09 8.14 -7.07
C ILE A 53 -9.16 7.54 -8.49
N LEU A 54 -9.48 6.25 -8.61
CA LEU A 54 -9.53 5.56 -9.90
C LEU A 54 -10.70 6.01 -10.79
N GLU A 55 -11.78 6.50 -10.20
CA GLU A 55 -12.90 7.10 -10.94
C GLU A 55 -12.55 8.48 -11.52
N ARG A 56 -11.67 9.24 -10.85
CA ARG A 56 -11.37 10.63 -11.21
C ARG A 56 -10.02 10.84 -11.86
N MET A 57 -9.12 9.89 -11.74
CA MET A 57 -7.74 10.00 -12.17
C MET A 57 -7.31 8.79 -12.99
N THR A 58 -6.37 9.00 -13.89
CA THR A 58 -5.78 7.94 -14.73
C THR A 58 -4.33 8.31 -15.06
N ASN A 59 -3.60 7.40 -15.72
CA ASN A 59 -2.20 7.62 -16.14
C ASN A 59 -1.29 8.06 -14.99
N PHE A 60 -1.36 7.32 -13.88
CA PHE A 60 -0.50 7.57 -12.73
C PHE A 60 0.96 7.32 -13.07
N GLY A 61 1.82 8.21 -12.59
CA GLY A 61 3.26 8.08 -12.74
C GLY A 61 4.02 8.80 -11.62
N LEU A 62 5.33 8.64 -11.63
CA LEU A 62 6.23 9.41 -10.78
C LEU A 62 6.82 10.59 -11.58
N PRO A 63 6.97 11.77 -10.96
CA PRO A 63 7.70 12.88 -11.58
C PRO A 63 9.14 12.46 -11.89
N LYS A 64 9.72 13.04 -12.95
CA LYS A 64 11.14 12.86 -13.25
C LYS A 64 12.01 13.27 -12.05
N GLY A 65 13.00 12.46 -11.73
CA GLY A 65 13.91 12.69 -10.60
C GLY A 65 13.39 12.17 -9.25
N GLN A 66 12.29 11.40 -9.25
CA GLN A 66 11.77 10.73 -8.05
C GLN A 66 11.79 9.20 -8.23
N GLU A 67 12.87 8.69 -8.82
CA GLU A 67 13.08 7.24 -9.01
C GLU A 67 13.36 6.54 -7.68
N GLU A 68 13.93 7.26 -6.70
CA GLU A 68 14.19 6.74 -5.36
C GLU A 68 13.33 7.46 -4.33
N LEU A 69 12.75 6.70 -3.41
CA LEU A 69 11.97 7.23 -2.29
C LEU A 69 12.85 7.33 -1.05
N GLU A 70 12.84 8.49 -0.42
CA GLU A 70 13.37 8.67 0.92
C GLU A 70 12.34 8.20 1.95
N PHE A 71 12.79 7.43 2.95
CA PHE A 71 11.94 6.93 4.00
C PHE A 71 12.25 7.60 5.33
N LEU A 72 11.23 7.86 6.13
CA LEU A 72 11.41 8.39 7.47
C LEU A 72 12.04 7.32 8.38
N PRO A 73 13.03 7.68 9.20
CA PRO A 73 13.62 6.75 10.16
C PRO A 73 12.58 6.38 11.23
N SER A 74 12.23 5.11 11.28
CA SER A 74 11.29 4.58 12.27
C SER A 74 11.57 3.10 12.52
N LEU A 75 11.47 2.67 13.78
CA LEU A 75 11.59 1.27 14.16
C LEU A 75 10.33 0.45 13.84
N LEU A 76 9.18 1.09 13.76
CA LEU A 76 7.88 0.41 13.64
C LEU A 76 7.28 0.53 12.24
N LEU A 77 7.47 1.67 11.60
CA LEU A 77 6.87 2.00 10.32
C LEU A 77 7.97 2.28 9.29
N HIS A 78 7.63 2.15 8.02
CA HIS A 78 8.53 2.48 6.92
C HIS A 78 7.83 3.40 5.91
N PRO A 79 7.34 4.58 6.36
CA PRO A 79 6.62 5.48 5.49
C PRO A 79 7.59 6.27 4.62
N PRO A 80 7.27 6.53 3.35
CA PRO A 80 8.01 7.49 2.56
C PRO A 80 7.89 8.89 3.18
N ALA A 81 8.97 9.65 3.19
CA ALA A 81 8.99 11.04 3.65
C ALA A 81 8.10 11.92 2.77
N LYS A 82 8.09 11.61 1.48
CA LYS A 82 7.27 12.28 0.47
C LYS A 82 7.00 11.32 -0.69
N LEU A 83 5.78 11.33 -1.19
CA LEU A 83 5.41 10.66 -2.43
C LEU A 83 4.66 11.65 -3.32
N SER A 84 5.32 12.16 -4.36
CA SER A 84 4.65 12.94 -5.39
C SER A 84 4.24 12.02 -6.54
N ILE A 85 3.07 12.24 -7.08
CA ILE A 85 2.57 11.49 -8.23
C ILE A 85 2.12 12.46 -9.33
N THR A 86 2.21 12.03 -10.57
CA THR A 86 1.57 12.65 -11.73
C THR A 86 0.34 11.85 -12.11
N PHE A 87 -0.67 12.50 -12.63
CA PHE A 87 -1.87 11.85 -13.13
C PHE A 87 -2.61 12.75 -14.11
N ASP A 88 -3.47 12.15 -14.92
CA ASP A 88 -4.44 12.86 -15.74
C ASP A 88 -5.82 12.82 -15.09
N LYS A 89 -6.58 13.90 -15.22
CA LYS A 89 -7.98 13.90 -14.82
C LYS A 89 -8.79 13.05 -15.79
N ARG A 90 -9.52 12.08 -15.25
CA ARG A 90 -10.49 11.33 -16.05
C ARG A 90 -11.68 12.23 -16.34
N GLN A 91 -12.04 12.37 -17.61
CA GLN A 91 -13.26 13.09 -17.99
C GLN A 91 -14.46 12.26 -17.55
N PRO A 92 -15.49 12.89 -16.98
CA PRO A 92 -16.74 12.19 -16.70
C PRO A 92 -17.31 11.64 -18.03
N ALA A 93 -17.78 10.42 -17.92
CA ALA A 93 -18.49 9.78 -19.03
C ALA A 93 -19.78 10.53 -19.39
#